data_1191323c6c8ae97bcbe5deb1f2a6646c
#
_entry.id   1191323c6c8ae97bcbe5deb1f2a6646c
#
_cell.length_a   1.000
_cell.length_b   1.000
_cell.length_c   1.000
_cell.angle_alpha   90.00
_cell.angle_beta   90.00
_cell.angle_gamma   90.00
#
_symmetry.space_group_name_H-M   'P 1'
#
loop_
_entity.id
_entity.type
_entity.pdbx_description
1 polymer ?
#
loop_
_entity_poly.entity_id
_entity_poly.type
_entity_poly.pdbx_seq_one_letter_code
_entity_poly.pdbx_strand_id
1 'polypeptide(L)' 'MNNAKDRLSSFFDYAINDCKLKPDWITALFINTGYAEQFERGNPAYVAGMSGVELARAVITKAYGPK' A
#
# COMPACT_ATOMS: atom_id res chain seq x y z
N MET A 1 -11.10 3.79 14.96
CA MET A 1 -9.80 4.44 14.99
C MET A 1 -8.84 3.79 14.00
N ASN A 2 -8.23 4.59 13.16
CA ASN A 2 -7.32 4.07 12.15
C ASN A 2 -5.94 3.89 12.71
N ASN A 3 -5.43 2.69 12.59
CA ASN A 3 -4.05 2.42 12.95
C ASN A 3 -3.38 1.73 11.76
N ALA A 4 -2.10 1.41 11.92
CA ALA A 4 -1.34 0.82 10.81
C ALA A 4 -1.96 -0.48 10.34
N LYS A 5 -2.48 -1.26 11.27
CA LYS A 5 -3.08 -2.55 10.93
C LYS A 5 -4.32 -2.38 10.05
N ASP A 6 -5.16 -1.40 10.39
CA ASP A 6 -6.36 -1.13 9.62
C ASP A 6 -6.02 -0.65 8.22
N ARG A 7 -4.99 0.18 8.10
CA ARG A 7 -4.58 0.68 6.80
C ARG A 7 -4.03 -0.43 5.93
N LEU A 8 -3.27 -1.35 6.51
CA LEU A 8 -2.76 -2.48 5.75
C LEU A 8 -3.88 -3.40 5.29
N SER A 9 -4.88 -3.61 6.14
CA SER A 9 -6.03 -4.42 5.74
C SER A 9 -6.75 -3.79 4.55
N SER A 10 -6.99 -2.49 4.61
CA SER A 10 -7.63 -1.78 3.50
C SER A 10 -6.77 -1.80 2.25
N PHE A 11 -5.46 -1.68 2.41
CA PHE A 11 -4.53 -1.73 1.30
C PHE A 11 -4.63 -3.06 0.55
N PHE A 12 -4.57 -4.16 1.29
CA PHE A 12 -4.64 -5.48 0.66
C PHE A 12 -6.02 -5.76 0.10
N ASP A 13 -7.07 -5.35 0.81
CA ASP A 13 -8.43 -5.52 0.31
C ASP A 13 -8.61 -4.84 -1.04
N TYR A 14 -8.19 -3.60 -1.14
CA TYR A 14 -8.34 -2.85 -2.37
C TYR A 14 -7.52 -3.48 -3.49
N ALA A 15 -6.28 -3.81 -3.21
CA ALA A 15 -5.40 -4.34 -4.24
C ALA A 15 -5.88 -5.70 -4.75
N ILE A 16 -6.36 -6.54 -3.85
CA ILE A 16 -6.78 -7.88 -4.24
C ILE A 16 -8.16 -7.87 -4.87
N ASN A 17 -9.10 -7.15 -4.28
CA ASN A 17 -10.48 -7.20 -4.74
C ASN A 17 -10.78 -6.22 -5.88
N ASP A 18 -10.27 -5.01 -5.78
CA ASP A 18 -10.57 -3.98 -6.78
C ASP A 18 -9.59 -4.02 -7.95
N CYS A 19 -8.32 -4.20 -7.66
CA CYS A 19 -7.28 -4.24 -8.68
C CYS A 19 -7.02 -5.63 -9.20
N LYS A 20 -7.58 -6.65 -8.55
CA LYS A 20 -7.48 -8.05 -8.99
C LYS A 20 -6.04 -8.55 -8.98
N LEU A 21 -5.24 -8.06 -8.06
CA LEU A 21 -3.87 -8.51 -7.92
C LEU A 21 -3.79 -9.68 -6.96
N LYS A 22 -2.83 -10.56 -7.19
CA LYS A 22 -2.63 -11.68 -6.29
C LYS A 22 -1.96 -11.20 -5.01
N PRO A 23 -2.29 -11.81 -3.86
CA PRO A 23 -1.68 -11.40 -2.59
C PRO A 23 -0.15 -11.43 -2.62
N ASP A 24 0.44 -12.45 -3.23
CA ASP A 24 1.89 -12.54 -3.33
C ASP A 24 2.46 -11.40 -4.15
N TRP A 25 1.78 -11.05 -5.22
CA TRP A 25 2.24 -10.02 -6.12
C TRP A 25 2.21 -8.65 -5.46
N ILE A 26 1.08 -8.32 -4.81
CA ILE A 26 0.98 -7.02 -4.18
C ILE A 26 1.93 -6.90 -2.99
N THR A 27 2.18 -7.99 -2.28
CA THR A 27 3.15 -7.98 -1.20
C THR A 27 4.54 -7.68 -1.74
N ALA A 28 4.91 -8.32 -2.84
CA ALA A 28 6.20 -8.09 -3.46
C ALA A 28 6.33 -6.64 -3.92
N LEU A 29 5.28 -6.08 -4.51
CA LEU A 29 5.29 -4.69 -4.95
C LEU A 29 5.43 -3.75 -3.76
N PHE A 30 4.72 -4.02 -2.68
CA PHE A 30 4.78 -3.20 -1.48
C PHE A 30 6.21 -3.12 -0.96
N ILE A 31 6.89 -4.25 -0.93
CA ILE A 31 8.27 -4.31 -0.45
C ILE A 31 9.22 -3.67 -1.45
N ASN A 32 9.08 -4.00 -2.73
CA ASN A 32 10.02 -3.56 -3.76
C ASN A 32 9.94 -2.06 -4.04
N THR A 33 8.78 -1.45 -3.85
CA THR A 33 8.65 -0.01 -4.05
C THR A 33 9.21 0.78 -2.88
N GLY A 34 9.55 0.11 -1.78
CA GLY A 34 10.08 0.77 -0.60
C GLY A 34 9.02 1.27 0.37
N TYR A 35 7.75 1.14 0.02
CA TYR A 35 6.68 1.61 0.90
C TYR A 35 6.58 0.81 2.18
N ALA A 36 6.92 -0.48 2.12
CA ALA A 36 6.90 -1.31 3.32
C ALA A 36 7.89 -0.77 4.35
N GLU A 37 9.06 -0.40 3.91
CA GLU A 37 10.08 0.14 4.79
C GLU A 37 9.64 1.48 5.38
N GLN A 38 9.09 2.35 4.55
CA GLN A 38 8.61 3.65 5.03
C GLN A 38 7.47 3.48 6.02
N PHE A 39 6.58 2.56 5.75
CA PHE A 39 5.46 2.29 6.63
C PHE A 39 5.95 1.76 7.98
N GLU A 40 6.92 0.87 7.94
CA GLU A 40 7.50 0.28 9.14
C GLU A 40 8.20 1.33 9.99
N ARG A 41 8.84 2.29 9.35
CA ARG A 41 9.53 3.37 10.05
C ARG A 41 8.56 4.39 10.64
N GLY A 42 7.29 4.30 10.28
CA GLY A 42 6.30 5.22 10.79
C GLY A 42 6.39 6.60 10.17
N ASN A 43 6.86 6.67 8.93
CA ASN A 43 6.96 7.95 8.22
C ASN A 43 5.57 8.60 8.17
N PRO A 44 5.40 9.81 8.73
CA PRO A 44 4.08 10.44 8.80
C PRO A 44 3.40 10.59 7.45
N ALA A 45 4.16 10.81 6.40
CA ALA A 45 3.58 10.97 5.07
C ALA A 45 2.89 9.71 4.58
N TYR A 46 3.35 8.56 5.04
CA TYR A 46 2.81 7.28 4.58
C TYR A 46 1.89 6.63 5.60
N VAL A 47 2.01 7.02 6.87
CA VAL A 47 1.23 6.40 7.92
C VAL A 47 0.02 7.24 8.28
N ALA A 48 0.20 8.54 8.45
CA ALA A 48 -0.86 9.42 8.91
C ALA A 48 -1.62 10.09 7.76
N GLY A 49 -0.97 10.26 6.62
CA GLY A 49 -1.55 11.03 5.52
C GLY A 49 -2.24 10.21 4.45
N MET A 50 -2.19 8.88 4.53
CA MET A 50 -2.75 8.03 3.49
C MET A 50 -3.70 7.00 4.05
N SER A 51 -4.81 6.79 3.35
CA SER A 51 -5.68 5.65 3.62
C SER A 51 -5.09 4.41 2.97
N GLY A 52 -5.67 3.25 3.26
CA GLY A 52 -5.21 2.02 2.63
C GLY A 52 -5.37 2.05 1.12
N VAL A 53 -6.46 2.62 0.64
CA VAL A 53 -6.70 2.74 -0.80
C VAL A 53 -5.66 3.65 -1.44
N GLU A 54 -5.37 4.77 -0.81
CA GLU A 54 -4.37 5.69 -1.35
C GLU A 54 -2.99 5.06 -1.38
N LEU A 55 -2.67 4.29 -0.36
CA LEU A 55 -1.40 3.59 -0.30
C LEU A 55 -1.29 2.57 -1.44
N ALA A 56 -2.36 1.83 -1.68
CA ALA A 56 -2.38 0.84 -2.75
C ALA A 56 -2.16 1.51 -4.11
N ARG A 57 -2.84 2.62 -4.33
CA ARG A 57 -2.70 3.34 -5.59
C ARG A 57 -1.29 3.88 -5.76
N ALA A 58 -0.69 4.37 -4.67
CA ALA A 58 0.67 4.88 -4.72
C ALA A 58 1.66 3.76 -5.06
N VAL A 59 1.50 2.61 -4.45
CA VAL A 59 2.37 1.47 -4.72
C VAL A 59 2.25 1.05 -6.18
N ILE A 60 1.03 0.94 -6.68
CA ILE A 60 0.80 0.50 -8.05
C ILE A 60 1.37 1.53 -9.04
N THR A 61 1.14 2.81 -8.78
CA THR A 61 1.67 3.85 -9.65
C THR A 61 3.19 3.82 -9.69
N LYS A 62 3.82 3.63 -8.53
CA LYS A 62 5.26 3.57 -8.50
C LYS A 62 5.81 2.35 -9.23
N ALA A 63 5.12 1.23 -9.11
CA ALA A 63 5.58 -0.01 -9.72
C ALA A 63 5.42 -0.01 -11.23
N TYR A 64 4.30 0.49 -11.71
CA TYR A 64 3.99 0.46 -13.14
C TYR A 64 4.19 1.80 -13.83
N GLY A 65 4.42 2.84 -13.05
CA GLY A 65 4.64 4.16 -13.61
C GLY A 65 3.34 4.92 -13.84
N PRO A 66 3.45 6.24 -13.96
CA PRO A 66 2.29 7.06 -14.28
C PRO A 66 1.88 6.86 -15.73
N LYS A 67 0.60 6.99 -15.97
CA LYS A 67 0.09 6.85 -17.33
C LYS A 67 -0.51 8.15 -17.79
#